data_bf31df992fd6e6737c454915e29ab7dc
#
_entry.id   bf31df992fd6e6737c454915e29ab7dc
#
_cell.length_a   1.000
_cell.length_b   1.000
_cell.length_c   1.000
_cell.angle_alpha   90.00
_cell.angle_beta   90.00
_cell.angle_gamma   90.00
#
_symmetry.space_group_name_H-M   'P 1'
#
loop_
_entity.id
_entity.type
_entity.pdbx_description
1 polymer ?
#
loop_
_entity_poly.entity_id
_entity_poly.type
_entity_poly.pdbx_seq_one_letter_code
_entity_poly.pdbx_strand_id
1 'polypeptide(L)'
;MKTWIEKAAAADIDEMGRLYDSLNDYLEQHVNYPGWRKGIYPAREDAEKGIKEKNLYVLRNEREIMGSIILSHEPEAAYEKADWHVDLEYKDIFVIHTFAVHPLYLGNGTGKRLMEFALEQSREEKIKAIRLDVYEKNTPAISLYRKYG
;
A
#
# COMPACT_ATOMS: atom_id res chain seq x y z
N MET A 1 2.42 18.13 13.85
CA MET A 1 1.16 17.38 13.80
C MET A 1 1.42 15.93 14.17
N LYS A 2 0.61 15.39 15.08
CA LYS A 2 0.75 14.01 15.52
C LYS A 2 0.23 13.05 14.44
N THR A 3 1.02 12.04 14.13
CA THR A 3 0.66 10.99 13.19
C THR A 3 0.96 9.62 13.79
N TRP A 4 0.20 8.62 13.37
CA TRP A 4 0.42 7.24 13.82
C TRP A 4 -0.10 6.25 12.79
N ILE A 5 0.38 5.02 12.87
CA ILE A 5 -0.04 3.93 11.99
C ILE A 5 -0.74 2.88 12.85
N GLU A 6 -1.89 2.41 12.36
CA GLU A 6 -2.68 1.36 13.02
C GLU A 6 -3.43 0.52 11.99
N LYS A 7 -3.91 -0.64 12.42
CA LYS A 7 -4.79 -1.44 11.56
C LYS A 7 -6.10 -0.71 11.36
N ALA A 8 -6.57 -0.69 10.11
CA ALA A 8 -7.86 -0.12 9.80
C ALA A 8 -8.99 -0.98 10.39
N ALA A 9 -10.09 -0.32 10.75
CA ALA A 9 -11.27 -0.96 11.30
C ALA A 9 -12.47 -0.76 10.38
N ALA A 10 -13.57 -1.48 10.63
CA ALA A 10 -14.78 -1.36 9.83
C ALA A 10 -15.28 0.09 9.72
N ALA A 11 -15.10 0.89 10.78
CA ALA A 11 -15.47 2.30 10.77
C ALA A 11 -14.68 3.14 9.75
N ASP A 12 -13.56 2.64 9.26
CA ASP A 12 -12.70 3.34 8.31
C ASP A 12 -13.06 3.09 6.84
N ILE A 13 -13.99 2.17 6.56
CA ILE A 13 -14.30 1.76 5.18
C ILE A 13 -14.74 2.93 4.31
N ASP A 14 -15.64 3.77 4.80
CA ASP A 14 -16.14 4.90 4.02
C ASP A 14 -15.03 5.91 3.72
N GLU A 15 -14.21 6.21 4.70
CA GLU A 15 -13.08 7.13 4.51
C GLU A 15 -12.05 6.55 3.53
N MET A 16 -11.78 5.25 3.62
CA MET A 16 -10.87 4.58 2.68
C MET A 16 -11.41 4.62 1.25
N GLY A 17 -12.72 4.41 1.07
CA GLY A 17 -13.33 4.53 -0.25
C GLY A 17 -13.15 5.93 -0.83
N ARG A 18 -13.35 6.96 -0.01
CA ARG A 18 -13.14 8.35 -0.43
C ARG A 18 -11.67 8.64 -0.75
N LEU A 19 -10.75 8.09 0.05
CA LEU A 19 -9.32 8.24 -0.21
C LEU A 19 -8.94 7.65 -1.57
N TYR A 20 -9.38 6.44 -1.85
CA TYR A 20 -9.11 5.78 -3.12
C TYR A 20 -9.68 6.55 -4.30
N ASP A 21 -10.92 7.04 -4.17
CA ASP A 21 -11.55 7.83 -5.22
C ASP A 21 -10.82 9.16 -5.43
N SER A 22 -10.45 9.85 -4.35
CA SER A 22 -9.71 11.10 -4.42
C SER A 22 -8.34 10.90 -5.08
N LEU A 23 -7.66 9.82 -4.76
CA LEU A 23 -6.38 9.49 -5.36
C LEU A 23 -6.54 9.20 -6.85
N ASN A 24 -7.54 8.43 -7.24
CA ASN A 24 -7.79 8.12 -8.65
C ASN A 24 -8.22 9.35 -9.44
N ASP A 25 -9.01 10.25 -8.85
CA ASP A 25 -9.35 11.53 -9.48
C ASP A 25 -8.09 12.38 -9.72
N TYR A 26 -7.21 12.44 -8.74
CA TYR A 26 -5.94 13.15 -8.85
C TYR A 26 -5.08 12.55 -9.98
N LEU A 27 -4.96 11.23 -10.03
CA LEU A 27 -4.14 10.54 -11.03
C LEU A 27 -4.70 10.76 -12.44
N GLU A 28 -6.02 10.79 -12.59
CA GLU A 28 -6.64 11.05 -13.89
C GLU A 28 -6.31 12.44 -14.44
N GLN A 29 -6.21 13.44 -13.55
CA GLN A 29 -5.91 14.82 -13.90
C GLN A 29 -4.41 15.13 -13.97
N HIS A 30 -3.57 14.21 -13.55
CA HIS A 30 -2.12 14.35 -13.52
C HIS A 30 -1.50 13.17 -14.26
N VAL A 31 -0.26 12.81 -13.92
CA VAL A 31 0.36 11.62 -14.48
C VAL A 31 -0.06 10.39 -13.67
N ASN A 32 -0.74 9.46 -14.33
CA ASN A 32 -1.21 8.23 -13.67
C ASN A 32 -0.09 7.18 -13.65
N TYR A 33 0.89 7.39 -12.78
CA TYR A 33 2.04 6.49 -12.67
C TYR A 33 1.67 5.03 -12.35
N PRO A 34 0.76 4.75 -11.39
CA PRO A 34 0.40 3.36 -11.10
C PRO A 34 -0.56 2.74 -12.11
N GLY A 35 -1.15 3.51 -13.01
CA GLY A 35 -2.11 2.98 -13.98
C GLY A 35 -3.45 2.60 -13.39
N TRP A 36 -3.84 3.20 -12.27
CA TRP A 36 -5.08 2.89 -11.57
C TRP A 36 -6.29 3.59 -12.19
N ARG A 37 -7.49 3.02 -11.97
CA ARG A 37 -8.74 3.56 -12.50
C ARG A 37 -9.80 3.63 -11.40
N LYS A 38 -10.45 4.79 -11.29
CA LYS A 38 -11.52 5.03 -10.32
C LYS A 38 -12.64 4.00 -10.47
N GLY A 39 -13.10 3.48 -9.33
CA GLY A 39 -14.17 2.50 -9.29
C GLY A 39 -13.75 1.07 -9.66
N ILE A 40 -12.53 0.90 -10.19
CA ILE A 40 -12.00 -0.41 -10.58
C ILE A 40 -10.90 -0.83 -9.61
N TYR A 41 -9.88 0.01 -9.41
CA TYR A 41 -8.79 -0.30 -8.50
C TYR A 41 -7.97 0.96 -8.21
N PRO A 42 -7.62 1.24 -6.95
CA PRO A 42 -8.27 0.63 -5.79
C PRO A 42 -9.68 1.16 -5.61
N ALA A 43 -10.53 0.34 -5.01
CA ALA A 43 -11.92 0.68 -4.75
C ALA A 43 -12.29 0.28 -3.32
N ARG A 44 -13.47 0.70 -2.88
CA ARG A 44 -13.96 0.40 -1.54
C ARG A 44 -13.84 -1.09 -1.16
N GLU A 45 -14.10 -1.97 -2.11
CA GLU A 45 -14.04 -3.42 -1.90
C GLU A 45 -12.65 -3.89 -1.51
N ASP A 46 -11.61 -3.23 -2.01
CA ASP A 46 -10.23 -3.55 -1.64
C ASP A 46 -9.96 -3.23 -0.17
N ALA A 47 -10.51 -2.12 0.31
CA ALA A 47 -10.41 -1.78 1.74
C ALA A 47 -11.22 -2.74 2.60
N GLU A 48 -12.43 -3.10 2.17
CA GLU A 48 -13.26 -4.06 2.89
C GLU A 48 -12.54 -5.41 3.07
N LYS A 49 -11.92 -5.89 2.00
CA LYS A 49 -11.15 -7.13 2.05
C LYS A 49 -9.96 -7.02 2.99
N GLY A 50 -9.19 -5.93 2.90
CA GLY A 50 -8.03 -5.72 3.76
C GLY A 50 -8.39 -5.64 5.23
N ILE A 51 -9.50 -5.00 5.56
CA ILE A 51 -9.98 -4.89 6.93
C ILE A 51 -10.45 -6.26 7.44
N LYS A 52 -11.20 -6.99 6.63
CA LYS A 52 -11.67 -8.34 6.98
C LYS A 52 -10.50 -9.28 7.25
N GLU A 53 -9.45 -9.20 6.45
CA GLU A 53 -8.25 -10.03 6.58
C GLU A 53 -7.26 -9.48 7.62
N LYS A 54 -7.54 -8.30 8.20
CA LYS A 54 -6.72 -7.65 9.23
C LYS A 54 -5.30 -7.35 8.77
N ASN A 55 -5.13 -7.00 7.51
CA ASN A 55 -3.83 -6.68 6.92
C ASN A 55 -3.75 -5.29 6.26
N LEU A 56 -4.79 -4.49 6.38
CA LEU A 56 -4.78 -3.09 5.94
C LEU A 56 -4.36 -2.19 7.09
N TYR A 57 -3.29 -1.44 6.87
CA TYR A 57 -2.77 -0.46 7.84
C TYR A 57 -2.96 0.94 7.29
N VAL A 58 -3.29 1.88 8.16
CA VAL A 58 -3.47 3.28 7.79
C VAL A 58 -2.53 4.17 8.58
N LEU A 59 -1.97 5.17 7.89
CA LEU A 59 -1.25 6.27 8.51
C LEU A 59 -2.24 7.43 8.59
N ARG A 60 -2.48 7.91 9.79
CA ARG A 60 -3.45 8.98 10.00
C ARG A 60 -2.90 10.09 10.89
N ASN A 61 -3.50 11.25 10.75
CA ASN A 61 -3.34 12.35 11.69
C ASN A 61 -4.66 12.53 12.46
N GLU A 62 -4.77 13.62 13.22
CA GLU A 62 -5.95 13.88 14.03
C GLU A 62 -7.21 14.16 13.23
N ARG A 63 -7.08 14.41 11.93
CA ARG A 63 -8.20 14.79 11.04
C ARG A 63 -8.62 13.70 10.08
N GLU A 64 -7.66 12.96 9.52
CA GLU A 64 -7.98 12.04 8.43
C GLU A 64 -6.88 11.02 8.18
N ILE A 65 -7.20 10.04 7.35
CA ILE A 65 -6.24 9.06 6.86
C ILE A 65 -5.39 9.70 5.78
N MET A 66 -4.08 9.67 5.97
CA MET A 66 -3.09 10.24 5.04
C MET A 66 -2.66 9.26 3.96
N GLY A 67 -2.67 7.98 4.28
CA GLY A 67 -2.25 6.93 3.36
C GLY A 67 -2.49 5.56 3.95
N SER A 68 -2.26 4.54 3.13
CA SER A 68 -2.51 3.15 3.54
C SER A 68 -1.59 2.19 2.82
N ILE A 69 -1.45 1.00 3.40
CA ILE A 69 -0.69 -0.10 2.82
C ILE A 69 -1.33 -1.42 3.27
N ILE A 70 -1.39 -2.38 2.37
CA ILE A 70 -1.82 -3.74 2.70
C ILE A 70 -0.59 -4.64 2.72
N LEU A 71 -0.37 -5.32 3.84
CA LEU A 71 0.70 -6.29 4.01
C LEU A 71 0.08 -7.68 4.13
N SER A 72 0.28 -8.49 3.11
CA SER A 72 -0.35 -9.80 2.98
C SER A 72 0.71 -10.88 2.77
N HIS A 73 0.32 -12.12 2.99
CA HIS A 73 1.13 -13.28 2.59
C HIS A 73 0.61 -13.88 1.27
N GLU A 74 -0.46 -13.32 0.72
CA GLU A 74 -1.06 -13.82 -0.53
C GLU A 74 -0.34 -13.25 -1.75
N PRO A 75 0.05 -14.10 -2.72
CA PRO A 75 0.68 -13.61 -3.94
C PRO A 75 -0.34 -12.94 -4.86
N GLU A 76 0.13 -11.97 -5.63
CA GLU A 76 -0.60 -11.52 -6.81
C GLU A 76 -0.55 -12.63 -7.86
N ALA A 77 -1.60 -12.73 -8.70
CA ALA A 77 -1.62 -13.74 -9.76
C ALA A 77 -0.38 -13.67 -10.67
N ALA A 78 0.15 -12.48 -10.89
CA ALA A 78 1.35 -12.29 -11.69
C ALA A 78 2.59 -12.92 -11.06
N TYR A 79 2.62 -13.05 -9.74
CA TYR A 79 3.79 -13.60 -9.04
C TYR A 79 3.91 -15.11 -9.21
N GLU A 80 2.81 -15.82 -9.45
CA GLU A 80 2.83 -17.26 -9.66
C GLU A 80 3.66 -17.66 -10.88
N LYS A 81 3.77 -16.73 -11.84
CA LYS A 81 4.53 -16.94 -13.08
C LYS A 81 5.91 -16.31 -13.04
N ALA A 82 6.25 -15.60 -11.97
CA ALA A 82 7.53 -14.94 -11.86
C ALA A 82 8.61 -15.93 -11.41
N ASP A 83 9.81 -15.74 -11.96
CA ASP A 83 10.98 -16.53 -11.57
C ASP A 83 11.69 -15.80 -10.43
N TRP A 84 11.48 -16.28 -9.21
CA TRP A 84 12.07 -15.67 -8.02
C TRP A 84 13.39 -16.35 -7.68
N HIS A 85 14.41 -15.54 -7.44
CA HIS A 85 15.75 -16.05 -7.07
C HIS A 85 15.81 -16.62 -5.66
N VAL A 86 14.80 -16.32 -4.84
CA VAL A 86 14.74 -16.78 -3.45
C VAL A 86 13.57 -17.74 -3.32
N ASP A 87 13.87 -18.97 -2.92
CA ASP A 87 12.87 -20.02 -2.70
C ASP A 87 12.37 -19.94 -1.25
N LEU A 88 11.37 -19.06 -1.02
CA LEU A 88 10.76 -18.87 0.28
C LEU A 88 9.27 -19.20 0.21
N GLU A 89 8.74 -19.75 1.32
CA GLU A 89 7.31 -19.96 1.45
C GLU A 89 6.60 -18.62 1.69
N TYR A 90 5.37 -18.48 1.21
CA TYR A 90 4.62 -17.23 1.33
C TYR A 90 4.41 -16.78 2.79
N LYS A 91 4.36 -17.70 3.75
CA LYS A 91 4.28 -17.34 5.18
C LYS A 91 5.49 -16.52 5.66
N ASP A 92 6.63 -16.63 4.98
CA ASP A 92 7.87 -15.94 5.31
C ASP A 92 8.03 -14.63 4.50
N ILE A 93 7.04 -14.26 3.74
CA ILE A 93 7.09 -13.13 2.82
C ILE A 93 5.91 -12.19 3.10
N PHE A 94 6.17 -10.88 3.11
CA PHE A 94 5.10 -9.90 2.93
C PHE A 94 4.97 -9.54 1.46
N VAL A 95 3.74 -9.50 0.97
CA VAL A 95 3.40 -8.96 -0.34
C VAL A 95 2.69 -7.64 -0.11
N ILE A 96 3.25 -6.56 -0.65
CA ILE A 96 2.65 -5.24 -0.53
C ILE A 96 1.60 -5.06 -1.61
N HIS A 97 0.37 -4.75 -1.19
CA HIS A 97 -0.73 -4.44 -2.08
C HIS A 97 -1.24 -3.03 -1.78
N THR A 98 -1.79 -2.38 -2.78
CA THR A 98 -2.53 -1.11 -2.64
C THR A 98 -1.83 -0.11 -1.74
N PHE A 99 -0.59 0.23 -2.09
CA PHE A 99 0.17 1.29 -1.43
C PHE A 99 -0.38 2.62 -1.94
N ALA A 100 -1.14 3.32 -1.11
CA ALA A 100 -1.87 4.51 -1.51
C ALA A 100 -1.58 5.69 -0.58
N VAL A 101 -1.38 6.87 -1.15
CA VAL A 101 -1.19 8.12 -0.41
C VAL A 101 -2.28 9.11 -0.84
N HIS A 102 -2.96 9.70 0.14
CA HIS A 102 -3.97 10.72 -0.12
C HIS A 102 -3.32 11.90 -0.86
N PRO A 103 -3.97 12.43 -1.92
CA PRO A 103 -3.38 13.52 -2.73
C PRO A 103 -2.90 14.73 -1.94
N LEU A 104 -3.59 15.09 -0.85
CA LEU A 104 -3.20 16.23 -0.01
C LEU A 104 -1.86 16.01 0.71
N TYR A 105 -1.40 14.78 0.81
CA TYR A 105 -0.20 14.42 1.55
C TYR A 105 0.93 13.89 0.67
N LEU A 106 0.78 13.99 -0.64
CA LEU A 106 1.85 13.63 -1.58
C LEU A 106 3.05 14.55 -1.36
N GLY A 107 4.25 13.98 -1.38
CA GLY A 107 5.47 14.76 -1.21
C GLY A 107 5.82 15.11 0.23
N ASN A 108 5.00 14.71 1.20
CA ASN A 108 5.22 15.03 2.62
C ASN A 108 5.89 13.91 3.42
N GLY A 109 6.51 12.94 2.74
CA GLY A 109 7.14 11.81 3.40
C GLY A 109 6.18 10.72 3.85
N THR A 110 4.90 10.79 3.46
CA THR A 110 3.88 9.81 3.83
C THR A 110 4.22 8.42 3.29
N GLY A 111 4.61 8.33 2.02
CA GLY A 111 5.00 7.06 1.42
C GLY A 111 6.24 6.47 2.09
N LYS A 112 7.23 7.31 2.40
CA LYS A 112 8.43 6.88 3.11
C LYS A 112 8.08 6.32 4.49
N ARG A 113 7.21 7.01 5.22
CA ARG A 113 6.76 6.59 6.55
C ARG A 113 6.07 5.22 6.51
N LEU A 114 5.20 5.01 5.51
CA LEU A 114 4.52 3.73 5.33
C LEU A 114 5.50 2.61 4.98
N MET A 115 6.48 2.89 4.11
CA MET A 115 7.49 1.89 3.75
C MET A 115 8.37 1.53 4.95
N GLU A 116 8.78 2.50 5.74
CA GLU A 116 9.56 2.24 6.96
C GLU A 116 8.76 1.40 7.95
N PHE A 117 7.46 1.64 8.06
CA PHE A 117 6.57 0.80 8.87
C PHE A 117 6.54 -0.65 8.37
N ALA A 118 6.42 -0.84 7.05
CA ALA A 118 6.41 -2.18 6.48
C ALA A 118 7.70 -2.94 6.79
N LEU A 119 8.85 -2.26 6.71
CA LEU A 119 10.14 -2.85 7.03
C LEU A 119 10.25 -3.20 8.52
N GLU A 120 9.79 -2.31 9.39
CA GLU A 120 9.82 -2.54 10.83
C GLU A 120 8.89 -3.71 11.21
N GLN A 121 7.69 -3.75 10.65
CA GLN A 121 6.74 -4.82 10.88
C GLN A 121 7.31 -6.16 10.41
N SER A 122 8.02 -6.16 9.28
CA SER A 122 8.65 -7.37 8.77
C SER A 122 9.73 -7.90 9.71
N ARG A 123 10.48 -7.01 10.36
CA ARG A 123 11.49 -7.41 11.34
C ARG A 123 10.84 -8.02 12.58
N GLU A 124 9.76 -7.40 13.08
CA GLU A 124 9.03 -7.90 14.24
C GLU A 124 8.44 -9.28 14.02
N GLU A 125 7.93 -9.55 12.82
CA GLU A 125 7.33 -10.84 12.46
C GLU A 125 8.33 -11.82 11.85
N LYS A 126 9.62 -11.46 11.84
CA LYS A 126 10.69 -12.29 11.28
C LYS A 126 10.46 -12.69 9.82
N ILE A 127 9.91 -11.75 9.06
CA ILE A 127 9.69 -11.91 7.64
C ILE A 127 11.04 -11.88 6.91
N LYS A 128 11.23 -12.78 5.97
CA LYS A 128 12.49 -12.94 5.25
C LYS A 128 12.60 -12.08 4.00
N ALA A 129 11.48 -11.73 3.39
CA ALA A 129 11.47 -10.93 2.17
C ALA A 129 10.17 -10.16 2.04
N ILE A 130 10.25 -8.99 1.39
CA ILE A 130 9.08 -8.20 1.00
C ILE A 130 9.03 -8.19 -0.52
N ARG A 131 7.88 -8.54 -1.07
CA ARG A 131 7.64 -8.50 -2.52
C ARG A 131 6.59 -7.46 -2.84
N LEU A 132 6.74 -6.85 -3.98
CA LEU A 132 5.76 -5.87 -4.47
C LEU A 132 5.78 -5.89 -5.99
N ASP A 133 4.64 -5.51 -6.57
CA ASP A 133 4.51 -5.32 -7.99
C ASP A 133 4.44 -3.82 -8.28
N VAL A 134 5.25 -3.37 -9.21
CA VAL A 134 5.33 -1.95 -9.59
C VAL A 134 5.14 -1.84 -11.08
N TYR A 135 4.13 -1.05 -11.48
CA TYR A 135 3.94 -0.72 -12.88
C TYR A 135 5.20 -0.03 -13.40
N GLU A 136 5.73 -0.49 -14.55
CA GLU A 136 7.03 -0.05 -15.06
C GLU A 136 7.16 1.47 -15.28
N LYS A 137 6.03 2.14 -15.52
CA LYS A 137 6.00 3.59 -15.70
C LYS A 137 5.81 4.37 -14.39
N ASN A 138 5.70 3.67 -13.27
CA ASN A 138 5.54 4.30 -11.96
C ASN A 138 6.88 4.71 -11.37
N THR A 139 7.51 5.73 -11.95
CA THR A 139 8.86 6.16 -11.57
C THR A 139 8.98 6.67 -10.13
N PRO A 140 8.00 7.41 -9.56
CA PRO A 140 8.10 7.80 -8.15
C PRO A 140 8.16 6.61 -7.20
N ALA A 141 7.32 5.59 -7.42
CA ALA A 141 7.32 4.39 -6.59
C ALA A 141 8.62 3.61 -6.72
N ILE A 142 9.11 3.43 -7.95
CA ILE A 142 10.38 2.76 -8.20
C ILE A 142 11.52 3.48 -7.47
N SER A 143 11.56 4.80 -7.52
CA SER A 143 12.57 5.59 -6.83
C SER A 143 12.50 5.42 -5.31
N LEU A 144 11.28 5.38 -4.75
CA LEU A 144 11.09 5.15 -3.33
C LEU A 144 11.60 3.77 -2.93
N TYR A 145 11.22 2.74 -3.66
CA TYR A 145 11.57 1.35 -3.33
C TYR A 145 13.06 1.09 -3.43
N ARG A 146 13.74 1.70 -4.39
CA ARG A 146 15.19 1.54 -4.57
C ARG A 146 16.02 2.04 -3.39
N LYS A 147 15.47 2.96 -2.59
CA LYS A 147 16.15 3.44 -1.37
C LYS A 147 16.28 2.35 -0.31
N TYR A 148 15.48 1.30 -0.41
CA TYR A 148 15.43 0.22 0.59
C TYR A 148 15.96 -1.12 0.08
N GLY A 149 16.43 -1.16 -1.14
CA GLY A 149 17.01 -2.39 -1.73
C GLY A 149 16.06 -3.24 -2.59
#